data_5016b0fc536cc31114ff080813cc006b
#
_entry.id   5016b0fc536cc31114ff080813cc006b
#
_cell.length_a   1.000
_cell.length_b   1.000
_cell.length_c   1.000
_cell.angle_alpha   90.00
_cell.angle_beta   90.00
_cell.angle_gamma   90.00
#
_symmetry.space_group_name_H-M   'P 1'
#
loop_
_entity.id
_entity.type
_entity.pdbx_description
1 polymer ?
#
loop_
_entity_poly.entity_id
_entity_poly.type
_entity_poly.pdbx_seq_one_letter_code
_entity_poly.pdbx_strand_id
1 'polypeptide(L)'
;MKRPSSRPHTPPRVVIVGAGLMGQWHADAVRRTGGTISAIVDRDEQKAAQLLHRYPKAKIAPDLVSVLKADLADAAHICTPGHTHEVLARQAIEAGLHLLVEKPLTETAESAEALMRLAESKGLLLCPVHQFLFQPGVLRAQNAVEKIGALLHLDTLICSAGAERNSQDADQVVADILPGPLSLLARFLPNVIGSASWRVEHAAKGELRASSCIEKISISMLVSMHGRPTVNALRLIGERGSVHADLFHGYSVVESGTVSRTHKVAYPFLRSGSTIFSATANLALRARRREPAYPGLRELIRRFYESLRTGGNPPISAAETLAVAAARDKILSEML
;
A
#
# COMPACT_ATOMS: atom_id res chain seq x y z
N MET A 1 27.30 18.15 -5.93
CA MET A 1 27.74 18.02 -4.53
C MET A 1 26.88 16.95 -3.89
N LYS A 2 27.41 15.77 -3.54
CA LYS A 2 26.66 14.73 -2.84
C LYS A 2 26.27 15.25 -1.45
N ARG A 3 24.97 15.38 -1.15
CA ARG A 3 24.52 15.53 0.25
C ARG A 3 25.06 14.32 1.02
N PRO A 4 25.66 14.48 2.19
CA PRO A 4 26.05 13.34 2.99
C PRO A 4 24.77 12.57 3.34
N SER A 5 24.79 11.24 3.09
CA SER A 5 23.78 10.31 3.56
C SER A 5 23.47 10.65 5.02
N SER A 6 22.17 10.67 5.36
CA SER A 6 21.57 10.95 6.66
C SER A 6 22.53 10.73 7.85
N ARG A 7 22.67 11.73 8.71
CA ARG A 7 23.42 11.60 9.97
C ARG A 7 22.83 10.38 10.72
N PRO A 8 23.62 9.36 11.07
CA PRO A 8 23.12 8.04 11.45
C PRO A 8 22.25 7.98 12.74
N HIS A 9 21.98 9.09 13.40
CA HIS A 9 21.26 9.13 14.69
C HIS A 9 20.18 10.22 14.78
N THR A 10 19.97 11.05 13.75
CA THR A 10 18.93 12.09 13.80
C THR A 10 17.65 11.61 13.12
N PRO A 11 16.46 11.89 13.74
CA PRO A 11 15.18 11.65 13.08
C PRO A 11 15.11 12.33 11.71
N PRO A 12 14.57 11.66 10.67
CA PRO A 12 14.44 12.28 9.36
C PRO A 12 13.52 13.50 9.44
N ARG A 13 13.92 14.59 8.79
CA ARG A 13 13.08 15.76 8.56
C ARG A 13 12.18 15.47 7.37
N VAL A 14 10.89 15.58 7.56
CA VAL A 14 9.89 15.13 6.58
C VAL A 14 9.01 16.30 6.15
N VAL A 15 8.84 16.49 4.86
CA VAL A 15 7.77 17.33 4.31
C VAL A 15 6.56 16.46 3.98
N ILE A 16 5.38 16.90 4.41
CA ILE A 16 4.09 16.34 3.98
C ILE A 16 3.58 17.19 2.83
N VAL A 17 3.46 16.59 1.65
CA VAL A 17 2.93 17.23 0.44
C VAL A 17 1.50 16.70 0.21
N GLY A 18 0.51 17.56 0.44
CA GLY A 18 -0.90 17.21 0.52
C GLY A 18 -1.35 17.00 1.98
N ALA A 19 -2.10 17.95 2.54
CA ALA A 19 -2.64 17.93 3.91
C ALA A 19 -4.07 17.33 4.00
N GLY A 20 -4.51 16.63 2.95
CA GLY A 20 -5.78 15.89 2.91
C GLY A 20 -5.81 14.71 3.87
N LEU A 21 -6.78 13.81 3.69
CA LEU A 21 -6.97 12.64 4.55
C LEU A 21 -5.68 11.82 4.71
N MET A 22 -5.02 11.44 3.61
CA MET A 22 -3.80 10.61 3.68
C MET A 22 -2.63 11.38 4.28
N GLY A 23 -2.48 12.69 3.96
CA GLY A 23 -1.45 13.53 4.58
C GLY A 23 -1.55 13.60 6.11
N GLN A 24 -2.77 13.64 6.65
CA GLN A 24 -3.00 13.60 8.09
C GLN A 24 -2.58 12.27 8.72
N TRP A 25 -2.88 11.13 8.06
CA TRP A 25 -2.45 9.81 8.52
C TRP A 25 -0.95 9.61 8.41
N HIS A 26 -0.34 10.09 7.33
CA HIS A 26 1.12 10.11 7.20
C HIS A 26 1.77 10.94 8.30
N ALA A 27 1.27 12.13 8.58
CA ALA A 27 1.80 13.01 9.62
C ALA A 27 1.74 12.34 11.02
N ASP A 28 0.62 11.67 11.35
CA ASP A 28 0.53 10.92 12.62
C ASP A 28 1.51 9.74 12.65
N ALA A 29 1.64 9.02 11.56
CA ALA A 29 2.58 7.90 11.46
C ALA A 29 4.05 8.36 11.52
N VAL A 30 4.42 9.47 10.85
CA VAL A 30 5.75 10.09 10.94
C VAL A 30 6.12 10.36 12.40
N ARG A 31 5.25 11.05 13.14
CA ARG A 31 5.49 11.34 14.55
C ARG A 31 5.66 10.08 15.40
N ARG A 32 4.87 9.04 15.13
CA ARG A 32 4.89 7.77 15.88
C ARG A 32 6.08 6.88 15.54
N THR A 33 6.74 7.12 14.43
CA THR A 33 7.91 6.35 13.98
C THR A 33 9.23 7.09 14.17
N GLY A 34 9.18 8.22 14.88
CA GLY A 34 10.36 8.98 15.25
C GLY A 34 10.83 9.98 14.20
N GLY A 35 10.05 10.24 13.13
CA GLY A 35 10.32 11.33 12.20
C GLY A 35 9.86 12.69 12.72
N THR A 36 10.41 13.75 12.15
CA THR A 36 10.04 15.14 12.47
C THR A 36 9.39 15.79 11.25
N ILE A 37 8.14 16.25 11.39
CA ILE A 37 7.49 17.02 10.33
C ILE A 37 8.10 18.42 10.33
N SER A 38 8.85 18.72 9.30
CA SER A 38 9.55 19.99 9.14
C SER A 38 8.80 21.00 8.28
N ALA A 39 8.02 20.50 7.31
CA ALA A 39 7.21 21.34 6.44
C ALA A 39 5.90 20.65 6.03
N ILE A 40 4.91 21.46 5.70
CA ILE A 40 3.60 21.06 5.18
C ILE A 40 3.36 21.89 3.91
N VAL A 41 3.00 21.19 2.82
CA VAL A 41 2.67 21.80 1.53
C VAL A 41 1.27 21.38 1.15
N ASP A 42 0.38 22.33 0.95
CA ASP A 42 -0.94 22.13 0.34
C ASP A 42 -1.38 23.41 -0.37
N ARG A 43 -2.12 23.27 -1.48
CA ARG A 43 -2.74 24.39 -2.18
C ARG A 43 -3.90 25.01 -1.38
N ASP A 44 -4.53 24.18 -0.54
CA ASP A 44 -5.59 24.58 0.38
C ASP A 44 -4.95 25.02 1.71
N GLU A 45 -4.85 26.33 1.89
CA GLU A 45 -4.27 26.94 3.09
C GLU A 45 -4.97 26.51 4.37
N GLN A 46 -6.29 26.26 4.32
CA GLN A 46 -7.06 25.84 5.49
C GLN A 46 -6.64 24.42 5.92
N LYS A 47 -6.48 23.49 4.97
CA LYS A 47 -5.98 22.13 5.27
C LYS A 47 -4.56 22.17 5.81
N ALA A 48 -3.69 22.98 5.21
CA ALA A 48 -2.33 23.17 5.71
C ALA A 48 -2.32 23.73 7.14
N ALA A 49 -3.13 24.74 7.43
CA ALA A 49 -3.26 25.33 8.75
C ALA A 49 -3.82 24.36 9.80
N GLN A 50 -4.83 23.55 9.45
CA GLN A 50 -5.36 22.49 10.33
C GLN A 50 -4.28 21.45 10.69
N LEU A 51 -3.46 21.07 9.72
CA LEU A 51 -2.37 20.13 9.98
C LEU A 51 -1.26 20.79 10.82
N LEU A 52 -0.92 22.05 10.55
CA LEU A 52 0.04 22.83 11.33
C LEU A 52 -0.38 22.95 12.81
N HIS A 53 -1.68 23.17 13.08
CA HIS A 53 -2.19 23.22 14.46
C HIS A 53 -1.83 21.96 15.26
N ARG A 54 -1.85 20.81 14.61
CA ARG A 54 -1.43 19.52 15.23
C ARG A 54 0.09 19.35 15.32
N TYR A 55 0.85 20.04 14.46
CA TYR A 55 2.31 19.94 14.35
C TYR A 55 2.95 21.33 14.30
N PRO A 56 2.90 22.13 15.38
CA PRO A 56 3.25 23.55 15.38
C PRO A 56 4.72 23.86 15.14
N LYS A 57 5.57 22.84 15.14
CA LYS A 57 7.01 22.99 14.81
C LYS A 57 7.28 22.94 13.29
N ALA A 58 6.30 22.51 12.49
CA ALA A 58 6.40 22.50 11.03
C ALA A 58 6.28 23.91 10.46
N LYS A 59 6.72 24.10 9.21
CA LYS A 59 6.52 25.34 8.45
C LYS A 59 5.51 25.06 7.34
N ILE A 60 4.56 25.97 7.10
CA ILE A 60 3.77 25.93 5.87
C ILE A 60 4.62 26.52 4.75
N ALA A 61 4.59 25.86 3.60
CA ALA A 61 5.18 26.34 2.36
C ALA A 61 4.12 26.26 1.23
N PRO A 62 4.12 27.22 0.30
CA PRO A 62 3.11 27.27 -0.76
C PRO A 62 3.28 26.12 -1.77
N ASP A 63 4.49 25.66 -1.94
CA ASP A 63 4.86 24.58 -2.86
C ASP A 63 6.11 23.82 -2.39
N LEU A 64 6.37 22.71 -3.06
CA LEU A 64 7.52 21.87 -2.76
C LEU A 64 8.85 22.58 -3.07
N VAL A 65 8.88 23.41 -4.11
CA VAL A 65 10.12 24.15 -4.53
C VAL A 65 10.60 25.06 -3.40
N SER A 66 9.70 25.72 -2.70
CA SER A 66 10.03 26.58 -1.55
C SER A 66 10.66 25.77 -0.41
N VAL A 67 10.16 24.56 -0.15
CA VAL A 67 10.75 23.64 0.85
C VAL A 67 12.15 23.22 0.45
N LEU A 68 12.35 22.89 -0.82
CA LEU A 68 13.62 22.42 -1.37
C LEU A 68 14.69 23.51 -1.31
N LYS A 69 14.34 24.75 -1.69
CA LYS A 69 15.25 25.93 -1.61
C LYS A 69 15.68 26.22 -0.18
N ALA A 70 14.82 26.02 0.79
CA ALA A 70 15.09 26.28 2.20
C ALA A 70 15.77 25.10 2.93
N ASP A 71 16.07 24.01 2.26
CA ASP A 71 16.71 22.79 2.83
C ASP A 71 15.99 22.26 4.08
N LEU A 72 14.66 22.20 4.03
CA LEU A 72 13.84 21.88 5.20
C LEU A 72 13.63 20.38 5.41
N ALA A 73 13.92 19.51 4.44
CA ALA A 73 13.55 18.10 4.52
C ALA A 73 14.65 17.16 4.02
N ASP A 74 14.67 15.94 4.56
CA ASP A 74 15.48 14.81 4.12
C ASP A 74 14.64 13.81 3.31
N ALA A 75 13.32 13.77 3.57
CA ALA A 75 12.35 12.94 2.87
C ALA A 75 11.04 13.69 2.61
N ALA A 76 10.35 13.32 1.55
CA ALA A 76 9.00 13.80 1.26
C ALA A 76 7.98 12.65 1.27
N HIS A 77 6.83 12.89 1.89
CA HIS A 77 5.65 12.05 1.75
C HIS A 77 4.67 12.76 0.82
N ILE A 78 4.49 12.22 -0.39
CA ILE A 78 3.58 12.76 -1.40
C ILE A 78 2.22 12.10 -1.23
N CYS A 79 1.24 12.89 -0.78
CA CYS A 79 -0.12 12.47 -0.42
C CYS A 79 -1.18 13.25 -1.20
N THR A 80 -0.83 13.77 -2.35
CA THR A 80 -1.67 14.52 -3.28
C THR A 80 -2.47 13.57 -4.20
N PRO A 81 -3.36 14.06 -5.08
CA PRO A 81 -3.98 13.22 -6.10
C PRO A 81 -2.97 12.60 -7.09
N GLY A 82 -3.26 11.38 -7.56
CA GLY A 82 -2.35 10.54 -8.35
C GLY A 82 -1.72 11.23 -9.57
N HIS A 83 -2.50 12.03 -10.31
CA HIS A 83 -2.02 12.77 -11.50
C HIS A 83 -0.89 13.79 -11.21
N THR A 84 -0.68 14.13 -9.94
CA THR A 84 0.39 15.06 -9.53
C THR A 84 1.66 14.34 -9.06
N HIS A 85 1.58 13.03 -8.82
CA HIS A 85 2.65 12.28 -8.16
C HIS A 85 3.96 12.31 -8.96
N GLU A 86 3.91 12.07 -10.28
CA GLU A 86 5.11 12.03 -11.11
C GLU A 86 5.90 13.33 -11.06
N VAL A 87 5.22 14.46 -11.27
CA VAL A 87 5.87 15.78 -11.30
C VAL A 87 6.49 16.11 -9.95
N LEU A 88 5.75 15.90 -8.85
CA LEU A 88 6.24 16.18 -7.50
C LEU A 88 7.36 15.24 -7.08
N ALA A 89 7.25 13.95 -7.43
CA ALA A 89 8.29 12.97 -7.15
C ALA A 89 9.58 13.29 -7.90
N ARG A 90 9.50 13.65 -9.18
CA ARG A 90 10.65 14.05 -9.98
C ARG A 90 11.36 15.25 -9.37
N GLN A 91 10.63 16.32 -9.03
CA GLN A 91 11.17 17.52 -8.37
C GLN A 91 11.91 17.18 -7.07
N ALA A 92 11.31 16.33 -6.24
CA ALA A 92 11.88 15.92 -4.97
C ALA A 92 13.14 15.05 -5.15
N ILE A 93 13.14 14.10 -6.10
CA ILE A 93 14.30 13.28 -6.44
C ILE A 93 15.44 14.15 -6.97
N GLU A 94 15.16 15.08 -7.86
CA GLU A 94 16.15 16.00 -8.42
C GLU A 94 16.82 16.85 -7.35
N ALA A 95 16.07 17.22 -6.32
CA ALA A 95 16.56 17.94 -5.16
C ALA A 95 17.24 17.07 -4.09
N GLY A 96 17.26 15.76 -4.26
CA GLY A 96 17.97 14.83 -3.37
C GLY A 96 17.17 14.37 -2.17
N LEU A 97 15.83 14.35 -2.22
CA LEU A 97 14.97 13.81 -1.17
C LEU A 97 14.66 12.33 -1.39
N HIS A 98 14.60 11.59 -0.31
CA HIS A 98 14.00 10.24 -0.27
C HIS A 98 12.47 10.34 -0.28
N LEU A 99 11.76 9.38 -0.89
CA LEU A 99 10.34 9.51 -1.13
C LEU A 99 9.49 8.34 -0.66
N LEU A 100 8.38 8.66 0.00
CA LEU A 100 7.18 7.85 0.07
C LEU A 100 6.08 8.52 -0.76
N VAL A 101 5.51 7.80 -1.72
CA VAL A 101 4.48 8.33 -2.62
C VAL A 101 3.22 7.49 -2.50
N GLU A 102 2.07 8.15 -2.29
CA GLU A 102 0.78 7.46 -2.28
C GLU A 102 0.51 6.74 -3.60
N LYS A 103 -0.33 5.73 -3.51
CA LYS A 103 -0.74 4.95 -4.68
C LYS A 103 -1.80 5.69 -5.51
N PRO A 104 -1.80 5.52 -6.84
CA PRO A 104 -0.75 4.89 -7.64
C PRO A 104 0.54 5.72 -7.63
N LEU A 105 1.70 5.06 -7.78
CA LEU A 105 2.99 5.78 -7.83
C LEU A 105 3.00 6.82 -8.95
N THR A 106 2.54 6.39 -10.13
CA THR A 106 2.33 7.18 -11.34
C THR A 106 1.10 6.66 -12.07
N GLU A 107 0.68 7.37 -13.12
CA GLU A 107 -0.46 6.95 -13.95
C GLU A 107 -0.09 5.80 -14.91
N THR A 108 1.18 5.65 -15.29
CA THR A 108 1.67 4.61 -16.20
C THR A 108 2.87 3.85 -15.66
N ALA A 109 3.08 2.63 -16.13
CA ALA A 109 4.25 1.82 -15.79
C ALA A 109 5.55 2.44 -16.32
N GLU A 110 5.51 3.08 -17.50
CA GLU A 110 6.66 3.77 -18.09
C GLU A 110 7.14 4.91 -17.19
N SER A 111 6.23 5.76 -16.72
CA SER A 111 6.52 6.83 -15.78
C SER A 111 7.06 6.29 -14.44
N ALA A 112 6.50 5.17 -13.95
CA ALA A 112 7.00 4.52 -12.73
C ALA A 112 8.44 4.05 -12.91
N GLU A 113 8.75 3.41 -14.04
CA GLU A 113 10.09 2.94 -14.35
C GLU A 113 11.09 4.11 -14.46
N ALA A 114 10.69 5.18 -15.14
CA ALA A 114 11.52 6.38 -15.27
C ALA A 114 11.86 7.01 -13.90
N LEU A 115 10.86 7.11 -12.99
CA LEU A 115 11.09 7.62 -11.65
C LEU A 115 11.96 6.69 -10.80
N MET A 116 11.76 5.36 -10.89
CA MET A 116 12.57 4.38 -10.15
C MET A 116 14.04 4.45 -10.60
N ARG A 117 14.30 4.51 -11.91
CA ARG A 117 15.67 4.68 -12.46
C ARG A 117 16.30 6.01 -12.04
N LEU A 118 15.52 7.09 -12.03
CA LEU A 118 16.01 8.40 -11.58
C LEU A 118 16.40 8.37 -10.10
N ALA A 119 15.58 7.80 -9.24
CA ALA A 119 15.87 7.66 -7.82
C ALA A 119 17.13 6.81 -7.57
N GLU A 120 17.21 5.66 -8.23
CA GLU A 120 18.38 4.77 -8.16
C GLU A 120 19.66 5.46 -8.59
N SER A 121 19.65 6.19 -9.72
CA SER A 121 20.83 6.92 -10.23
C SER A 121 21.36 7.97 -9.25
N LYS A 122 20.53 8.45 -8.35
CA LYS A 122 20.86 9.42 -7.30
C LYS A 122 21.12 8.78 -5.93
N GLY A 123 20.98 7.45 -5.82
CA GLY A 123 21.10 6.74 -4.55
C GLY A 123 20.00 7.10 -3.55
N LEU A 124 18.80 7.40 -4.03
CA LEU A 124 17.65 7.80 -3.21
C LEU A 124 16.65 6.66 -3.10
N LEU A 125 16.01 6.54 -1.95
CA LEU A 125 14.90 5.62 -1.76
C LEU A 125 13.62 6.24 -2.33
N LEU A 126 12.96 5.51 -3.22
CA LEU A 126 11.60 5.76 -3.68
C LEU A 126 10.76 4.54 -3.34
N CYS A 127 9.66 4.74 -2.60
CA CYS A 127 8.80 3.66 -2.17
C CYS A 127 7.32 4.05 -2.33
N PRO A 128 6.51 3.28 -3.07
CA PRO A 128 5.07 3.49 -3.12
C PRO A 128 4.41 3.08 -1.80
N VAL A 129 3.26 3.68 -1.49
CA VAL A 129 2.51 3.36 -0.27
C VAL A 129 1.55 2.20 -0.52
N HIS A 130 2.06 0.98 -0.45
CA HIS A 130 1.27 -0.26 -0.46
C HIS A 130 1.12 -0.79 0.97
N GLN A 131 0.37 -0.07 1.82
CA GLN A 131 0.27 -0.35 3.25
C GLN A 131 -0.31 -1.72 3.58
N PHE A 132 -1.10 -2.33 2.69
CA PHE A 132 -1.68 -3.65 2.93
C PHE A 132 -0.61 -4.71 3.17
N LEU A 133 0.55 -4.61 2.52
CA LEU A 133 1.67 -5.54 2.68
C LEU A 133 2.21 -5.61 4.12
N PHE A 134 1.98 -4.56 4.91
CA PHE A 134 2.53 -4.41 6.26
C PHE A 134 1.48 -4.56 7.36
N GLN A 135 0.26 -4.97 7.01
CA GLN A 135 -0.77 -5.31 7.97
C GLN A 135 -0.39 -6.58 8.75
N PRO A 136 -0.70 -6.67 10.05
CA PRO A 136 -0.40 -7.86 10.85
C PRO A 136 -0.97 -9.15 10.25
N GLY A 137 -2.16 -9.10 9.64
CA GLY A 137 -2.77 -10.23 8.96
C GLY A 137 -1.97 -10.70 7.75
N VAL A 138 -1.49 -9.75 6.91
CA VAL A 138 -0.68 -10.07 5.71
C VAL A 138 0.70 -10.58 6.09
N LEU A 139 1.35 -9.98 7.09
CA LEU A 139 2.63 -10.47 7.60
C LEU A 139 2.51 -11.91 8.14
N ARG A 140 1.40 -12.22 8.84
CA ARG A 140 1.13 -13.62 9.26
C ARG A 140 0.88 -14.53 8.07
N ALA A 141 0.18 -14.07 7.05
CA ALA A 141 -0.05 -14.82 5.81
C ALA A 141 1.27 -15.15 5.12
N GLN A 142 2.19 -14.19 5.00
CA GLN A 142 3.52 -14.41 4.43
C GLN A 142 4.30 -15.50 5.19
N ASN A 143 4.29 -15.46 6.51
CA ASN A 143 4.95 -16.46 7.34
C ASN A 143 4.27 -17.85 7.30
N ALA A 144 3.04 -17.92 6.81
CA ALA A 144 2.28 -19.15 6.72
C ALA A 144 2.32 -19.81 5.33
N VAL A 145 2.80 -19.12 4.30
CA VAL A 145 2.81 -19.63 2.91
C VAL A 145 3.49 -20.99 2.80
N GLU A 146 4.65 -21.16 3.40
CA GLU A 146 5.37 -22.45 3.37
C GLU A 146 4.58 -23.59 4.03
N LYS A 147 3.75 -23.25 5.04
CA LYS A 147 2.94 -24.25 5.78
C LYS A 147 1.77 -24.78 4.95
N ILE A 148 1.21 -23.93 4.06
CA ILE A 148 0.10 -24.35 3.20
C ILE A 148 0.54 -25.10 1.94
N GLY A 149 1.84 -25.26 1.71
CA GLY A 149 2.39 -25.98 0.56
C GLY A 149 2.44 -25.12 -0.71
N ALA A 150 2.61 -25.76 -1.87
CA ALA A 150 2.62 -25.03 -3.13
C ALA A 150 1.31 -24.29 -3.33
N LEU A 151 1.38 -23.04 -3.76
CA LEU A 151 0.20 -22.22 -4.03
C LEU A 151 -0.52 -22.72 -5.27
N LEU A 152 -1.84 -22.82 -5.20
CA LEU A 152 -2.74 -23.21 -6.29
C LEU A 152 -3.61 -22.04 -6.73
N HIS A 153 -4.13 -21.24 -5.76
CA HIS A 153 -5.01 -20.11 -6.06
C HIS A 153 -4.68 -18.91 -5.17
N LEU A 154 -4.75 -17.72 -5.77
CA LEU A 154 -4.77 -16.44 -5.08
C LEU A 154 -6.02 -15.68 -5.48
N ASP A 155 -6.84 -15.32 -4.49
CA ASP A 155 -8.05 -14.54 -4.71
C ASP A 155 -8.01 -13.24 -3.92
N THR A 156 -8.40 -12.13 -4.53
CA THR A 156 -8.64 -10.86 -3.86
C THR A 156 -10.08 -10.40 -4.12
N LEU A 157 -10.72 -9.91 -3.07
CA LEU A 157 -12.10 -9.40 -3.14
C LEU A 157 -12.16 -8.03 -2.47
N ILE A 158 -12.58 -7.02 -3.24
CA ILE A 158 -12.80 -5.67 -2.72
C ILE A 158 -14.22 -5.23 -3.06
N CYS A 159 -15.02 -4.94 -2.03
CA CYS A 159 -16.31 -4.28 -2.14
C CYS A 159 -16.26 -2.99 -1.34
N SER A 160 -16.58 -1.85 -1.96
CA SER A 160 -16.48 -0.54 -1.33
C SER A 160 -17.61 0.39 -1.76
N ALA A 161 -18.00 1.31 -0.90
CA ALA A 161 -18.93 2.40 -1.20
C ALA A 161 -18.21 3.71 -1.60
N GLY A 162 -16.95 3.62 -2.00
CA GLY A 162 -16.10 4.81 -2.24
C GLY A 162 -16.65 5.73 -3.33
N ALA A 163 -17.23 5.19 -4.39
CA ALA A 163 -17.81 5.97 -5.48
C ALA A 163 -19.07 6.76 -5.07
N GLU A 164 -19.91 6.24 -4.18
CA GLU A 164 -21.13 6.91 -3.74
C GLU A 164 -20.86 8.20 -2.94
N ARG A 165 -19.70 8.27 -2.27
CA ARG A 165 -19.37 9.37 -1.35
C ARG A 165 -18.73 10.57 -2.03
N ASN A 166 -18.12 10.39 -3.20
CA ASN A 166 -17.19 11.37 -3.75
C ASN A 166 -17.61 11.97 -5.10
N SER A 167 -18.80 11.65 -5.67
CA SER A 167 -19.17 12.02 -7.05
C SER A 167 -18.08 11.73 -8.12
N GLN A 168 -17.11 10.90 -7.81
CA GLN A 168 -16.08 10.46 -8.74
C GLN A 168 -16.65 9.39 -9.68
N ASP A 169 -16.09 9.30 -10.88
CA ASP A 169 -16.37 8.18 -11.77
C ASP A 169 -15.96 6.86 -11.07
N ALA A 170 -16.88 5.91 -11.01
CA ALA A 170 -16.66 4.65 -10.32
C ALA A 170 -15.48 3.86 -10.91
N ASP A 171 -15.25 3.96 -12.22
CA ASP A 171 -14.10 3.33 -12.90
C ASP A 171 -12.78 3.99 -12.49
N GLN A 172 -12.76 5.31 -12.32
CA GLN A 172 -11.58 5.99 -11.78
C GLN A 172 -11.27 5.52 -10.36
N VAL A 173 -12.29 5.31 -9.52
CA VAL A 173 -12.09 4.76 -8.17
C VAL A 173 -11.55 3.33 -8.23
N VAL A 174 -12.02 2.50 -9.16
CA VAL A 174 -11.46 1.17 -9.41
C VAL A 174 -9.98 1.27 -9.79
N ALA A 175 -9.63 2.14 -10.75
CA ALA A 175 -8.25 2.36 -11.18
C ALA A 175 -7.33 2.79 -10.02
N ASP A 176 -7.83 3.62 -9.10
CA ASP A 176 -7.10 4.07 -7.92
C ASP A 176 -6.94 2.98 -6.84
N ILE A 177 -7.86 2.00 -6.80
CA ILE A 177 -7.83 0.89 -5.85
C ILE A 177 -6.90 -0.24 -6.31
N LEU A 178 -6.82 -0.50 -7.62
CA LEU A 178 -6.07 -1.62 -8.22
C LEU A 178 -4.65 -1.83 -7.69
N PRO A 179 -3.83 -0.79 -7.42
CA PRO A 179 -2.49 -1.02 -6.86
C PRO A 179 -2.48 -1.78 -5.52
N GLY A 180 -3.55 -1.67 -4.73
CA GLY A 180 -3.67 -2.38 -3.46
C GLY A 180 -3.65 -3.90 -3.60
N PRO A 181 -4.66 -4.53 -4.26
CA PRO A 181 -4.68 -5.97 -4.48
C PRO A 181 -3.50 -6.44 -5.35
N LEU A 182 -3.10 -5.69 -6.37
CA LEU A 182 -1.95 -6.05 -7.20
C LEU A 182 -0.65 -6.11 -6.39
N SER A 183 -0.44 -5.23 -5.41
CA SER A 183 0.71 -5.30 -4.53
C SER A 183 0.75 -6.58 -3.68
N LEU A 184 -0.41 -7.08 -3.25
CA LEU A 184 -0.51 -8.36 -2.54
C LEU A 184 -0.14 -9.51 -3.48
N LEU A 185 -0.67 -9.52 -4.71
CA LEU A 185 -0.32 -10.54 -5.69
C LEU A 185 1.19 -10.52 -5.99
N ALA A 186 1.79 -9.33 -6.20
CA ALA A 186 3.23 -9.19 -6.42
C ALA A 186 4.07 -9.76 -5.27
N ARG A 187 3.62 -9.57 -4.04
CA ARG A 187 4.31 -10.06 -2.85
C ARG A 187 4.29 -11.58 -2.74
N PHE A 188 3.19 -12.23 -3.10
CA PHE A 188 3.07 -13.69 -3.04
C PHE A 188 3.54 -14.38 -4.32
N LEU A 189 3.58 -13.67 -5.45
CA LEU A 189 4.05 -14.13 -6.76
C LEU A 189 5.07 -13.13 -7.34
N PRO A 190 6.27 -13.05 -6.75
CA PRO A 190 7.28 -12.09 -7.19
C PRO A 190 7.68 -12.36 -8.67
N ASN A 191 7.92 -11.28 -9.40
CA ASN A 191 8.41 -11.27 -10.78
C ASN A 191 7.44 -11.81 -11.86
N VAL A 192 6.20 -12.13 -11.52
CA VAL A 192 5.29 -12.83 -12.44
C VAL A 192 4.11 -11.98 -12.86
N ILE A 193 3.50 -11.22 -11.94
CA ILE A 193 2.25 -10.50 -12.22
C ILE A 193 2.39 -9.39 -13.28
N GLY A 194 3.55 -8.76 -13.40
CA GLY A 194 3.81 -7.72 -14.40
C GLY A 194 3.82 -8.23 -15.83
N SER A 195 4.21 -9.50 -16.06
CA SER A 195 4.20 -10.18 -17.36
C SER A 195 2.94 -10.99 -17.60
N ALA A 196 2.08 -11.17 -16.60
CA ALA A 196 0.85 -11.95 -16.69
C ALA A 196 -0.08 -11.48 -17.83
N SER A 197 -0.74 -12.44 -18.49
CA SER A 197 -1.87 -12.16 -19.38
C SER A 197 -3.14 -12.12 -18.54
N TRP A 198 -3.86 -11.03 -18.59
CA TRP A 198 -5.09 -10.83 -17.83
C TRP A 198 -6.30 -11.04 -18.73
N ARG A 199 -7.30 -11.71 -18.20
CA ARG A 199 -8.67 -11.70 -18.73
C ARG A 199 -9.48 -10.76 -17.85
N VAL A 200 -10.01 -9.71 -18.45
CA VAL A 200 -10.75 -8.66 -17.77
C VAL A 200 -12.22 -8.72 -18.17
N GLU A 201 -13.09 -8.65 -17.19
CA GLU A 201 -14.54 -8.56 -17.37
C GLU A 201 -14.99 -7.27 -16.66
N HIS A 202 -15.51 -6.32 -17.43
CA HIS A 202 -16.04 -5.04 -16.97
C HIS A 202 -17.55 -5.03 -17.25
N ALA A 203 -18.33 -5.55 -16.32
CA ALA A 203 -19.77 -5.74 -16.48
C ALA A 203 -20.56 -4.43 -16.43
N ALA A 204 -20.11 -3.46 -15.65
CA ALA A 204 -20.71 -2.15 -15.48
C ALA A 204 -19.68 -1.19 -14.86
N LYS A 205 -19.96 0.11 -14.86
CA LYS A 205 -19.12 1.11 -14.19
C LYS A 205 -18.90 0.74 -12.72
N GLY A 206 -17.64 0.74 -12.30
CA GLY A 206 -17.26 0.37 -10.93
C GLY A 206 -17.22 -1.13 -10.64
N GLU A 207 -17.43 -2.00 -11.64
CA GLU A 207 -17.41 -3.45 -11.52
C GLU A 207 -16.31 -4.04 -12.37
N LEU A 208 -15.29 -4.58 -11.74
CA LEU A 208 -14.14 -5.19 -12.41
C LEU A 208 -13.90 -6.60 -11.88
N ARG A 209 -13.75 -7.54 -12.80
CA ARG A 209 -13.18 -8.85 -12.54
C ARG A 209 -11.95 -9.05 -13.42
N ALA A 210 -10.81 -9.34 -12.82
CA ALA A 210 -9.60 -9.70 -13.55
C ALA A 210 -9.11 -11.07 -13.11
N SER A 211 -8.73 -11.92 -14.07
CA SER A 211 -8.21 -13.25 -13.80
C SER A 211 -7.00 -13.56 -14.66
N SER A 212 -6.11 -14.41 -14.15
CA SER A 212 -4.93 -14.88 -14.85
C SER A 212 -4.60 -16.30 -14.39
N CYS A 213 -3.86 -17.03 -15.21
CA CYS A 213 -3.25 -18.30 -14.84
C CYS A 213 -1.76 -18.21 -15.14
N ILE A 214 -0.94 -18.38 -14.13
CA ILE A 214 0.51 -18.30 -14.23
C ILE A 214 1.08 -19.64 -13.82
N GLU A 215 1.70 -20.34 -14.76
CA GLU A 215 2.12 -21.74 -14.57
C GLU A 215 0.92 -22.61 -14.15
N LYS A 216 0.90 -23.00 -12.87
CA LYS A 216 -0.18 -23.81 -12.26
C LYS A 216 -1.01 -23.03 -11.23
N ILE A 217 -0.77 -21.73 -11.10
CA ILE A 217 -1.43 -20.88 -10.10
C ILE A 217 -2.52 -20.07 -10.78
N SER A 218 -3.73 -20.22 -10.31
CA SER A 218 -4.88 -19.41 -10.72
C SER A 218 -4.99 -18.16 -9.86
N ILE A 219 -5.18 -17.02 -10.51
CA ILE A 219 -5.33 -15.72 -9.87
C ILE A 219 -6.71 -15.16 -10.19
N SER A 220 -7.42 -14.64 -9.20
CA SER A 220 -8.69 -13.96 -9.36
C SER A 220 -8.71 -12.68 -8.54
N MET A 221 -9.21 -11.62 -9.14
CA MET A 221 -9.42 -10.33 -8.48
C MET A 221 -10.80 -9.81 -8.83
N LEU A 222 -11.58 -9.48 -7.80
CA LEU A 222 -12.88 -8.83 -7.94
C LEU A 222 -12.85 -7.49 -7.22
N VAL A 223 -13.20 -6.42 -7.93
CA VAL A 223 -13.39 -5.07 -7.37
C VAL A 223 -14.78 -4.61 -7.72
N SER A 224 -15.58 -4.28 -6.70
CA SER A 224 -16.96 -3.80 -6.85
C SER A 224 -17.17 -2.54 -6.03
N MET A 225 -17.64 -1.49 -6.68
CA MET A 225 -18.03 -0.24 -6.01
C MET A 225 -19.49 -0.26 -5.54
N HIS A 226 -20.26 -1.26 -5.95
CA HIS A 226 -21.67 -1.40 -5.60
C HIS A 226 -21.94 -2.62 -4.68
N GLY A 227 -21.02 -3.57 -4.61
CA GLY A 227 -21.15 -4.78 -3.79
C GLY A 227 -21.21 -4.48 -2.29
N ARG A 228 -22.03 -5.23 -1.57
CA ARG A 228 -22.19 -5.14 -0.11
C ARG A 228 -22.11 -6.54 0.53
N PRO A 229 -21.62 -6.66 1.78
CA PRO A 229 -21.07 -5.60 2.64
C PRO A 229 -19.71 -5.08 2.14
N THR A 230 -19.20 -3.99 2.74
CA THR A 230 -17.82 -3.56 2.51
C THR A 230 -16.86 -4.69 2.91
N VAL A 231 -16.05 -5.14 1.96
CA VAL A 231 -15.09 -6.23 2.12
C VAL A 231 -13.76 -5.84 1.50
N ASN A 232 -12.68 -6.23 2.13
CA ASN A 232 -11.36 -6.22 1.52
C ASN A 232 -10.64 -7.48 2.02
N ALA A 233 -10.50 -8.47 1.16
CA ALA A 233 -10.03 -9.80 1.54
C ALA A 233 -8.98 -10.34 0.57
N LEU A 234 -8.06 -11.13 1.13
CA LEU A 234 -7.10 -11.95 0.40
C LEU A 234 -7.29 -13.41 0.82
N ARG A 235 -7.34 -14.31 -0.15
CA ARG A 235 -7.35 -15.74 0.06
C ARG A 235 -6.20 -16.40 -0.69
N LEU A 236 -5.44 -17.21 0.03
CA LEU A 236 -4.38 -18.06 -0.50
C LEU A 236 -4.79 -19.51 -0.30
N ILE A 237 -4.76 -20.31 -1.35
CA ILE A 237 -5.05 -21.73 -1.30
C ILE A 237 -3.81 -22.48 -1.79
N GLY A 238 -3.29 -23.34 -0.94
CA GLY A 238 -2.18 -24.24 -1.24
C GLY A 238 -2.59 -25.71 -1.09
N GLU A 239 -1.69 -26.59 -1.45
CA GLU A 239 -1.91 -28.04 -1.43
C GLU A 239 -2.18 -28.60 -0.02
N ARG A 240 -1.67 -27.94 1.03
CA ARG A 240 -1.73 -28.42 2.41
C ARG A 240 -2.53 -27.52 3.36
N GLY A 241 -3.15 -26.47 2.83
CA GLY A 241 -3.93 -25.56 3.64
C GLY A 241 -4.32 -24.29 2.91
N SER A 242 -4.94 -23.36 3.64
CA SER A 242 -5.31 -22.06 3.13
C SER A 242 -5.08 -20.95 4.15
N VAL A 243 -5.00 -19.71 3.65
CA VAL A 243 -4.97 -18.50 4.46
C VAL A 243 -6.09 -17.59 4.00
N HIS A 244 -6.86 -17.09 4.95
CA HIS A 244 -7.84 -16.04 4.73
C HIS A 244 -7.43 -14.80 5.50
N ALA A 245 -7.17 -13.69 4.81
CA ALA A 245 -6.88 -12.40 5.43
C ALA A 245 -8.01 -11.41 5.17
N ASP A 246 -8.53 -10.84 6.25
CA ASP A 246 -9.43 -9.69 6.22
C ASP A 246 -8.56 -8.43 6.29
N LEU A 247 -8.46 -7.71 5.17
CA LEU A 247 -7.61 -6.54 5.02
C LEU A 247 -8.28 -5.28 5.55
N PHE A 248 -9.61 -5.30 5.71
CA PHE A 248 -10.33 -4.18 6.31
C PHE A 248 -10.08 -4.12 7.82
N HIS A 249 -10.09 -5.27 8.48
CA HIS A 249 -9.82 -5.36 9.92
C HIS A 249 -8.35 -5.68 10.24
N GLY A 250 -7.57 -6.25 9.30
CA GLY A 250 -6.13 -6.49 9.43
C GLY A 250 -5.75 -7.80 10.14
N TYR A 251 -6.63 -8.81 10.18
CA TYR A 251 -6.32 -10.13 10.74
C TYR A 251 -6.28 -11.20 9.64
N SER A 252 -5.75 -12.37 9.98
CA SER A 252 -5.78 -13.54 9.11
C SER A 252 -6.00 -14.82 9.91
N VAL A 253 -6.57 -15.83 9.23
CA VAL A 253 -6.77 -17.18 9.72
C VAL A 253 -6.03 -18.14 8.79
N VAL A 254 -5.27 -19.06 9.38
CA VAL A 254 -4.56 -20.13 8.66
C VAL A 254 -5.33 -21.43 8.94
N GLU A 255 -5.70 -22.14 7.88
CA GLU A 255 -6.47 -23.37 7.95
C GLU A 255 -5.60 -24.52 7.42
N SER A 256 -5.49 -25.61 8.19
CA SER A 256 -4.78 -26.81 7.75
C SER A 256 -5.61 -27.63 6.77
N GLY A 257 -4.95 -28.25 5.79
CA GLY A 257 -5.58 -29.10 4.78
C GLY A 257 -5.92 -30.51 5.26
N THR A 258 -6.14 -30.72 6.58
CA THR A 258 -6.46 -32.05 7.13
C THR A 258 -7.79 -32.57 6.60
N VAL A 259 -7.76 -33.74 5.95
CA VAL A 259 -8.95 -34.38 5.37
C VAL A 259 -9.36 -35.60 6.21
N SER A 260 -10.05 -35.38 7.31
CA SER A 260 -10.66 -36.46 8.10
C SER A 260 -12.20 -36.25 8.23
N ARG A 261 -12.96 -37.32 8.45
CA ARG A 261 -14.41 -37.21 8.63
C ARG A 261 -14.78 -36.34 9.84
N THR A 262 -14.10 -36.55 10.95
CA THR A 262 -14.28 -35.76 12.19
C THR A 262 -13.90 -34.29 11.98
N HIS A 263 -12.83 -34.01 11.26
CA HIS A 263 -12.41 -32.64 10.94
C HIS A 263 -13.46 -31.93 10.08
N LYS A 264 -14.05 -32.61 9.07
CA LYS A 264 -15.09 -32.03 8.23
C LYS A 264 -16.33 -31.60 9.03
N VAL A 265 -16.73 -32.38 10.02
CA VAL A 265 -17.88 -32.06 10.89
C VAL A 265 -17.52 -30.88 11.83
N ALA A 266 -16.31 -30.89 12.41
CA ALA A 266 -15.88 -29.86 13.35
C ALA A 266 -15.42 -28.55 12.65
N TYR A 267 -15.13 -28.58 11.36
CA TYR A 267 -14.54 -27.48 10.61
C TYR A 267 -15.26 -26.13 10.77
N PRO A 268 -16.61 -26.03 10.67
CA PRO A 268 -17.29 -24.74 10.84
C PRO A 268 -17.02 -24.11 12.22
N PHE A 269 -17.00 -24.94 13.26
CA PHE A 269 -16.74 -24.48 14.64
C PHE A 269 -15.27 -24.07 14.84
N LEU A 270 -14.33 -24.87 14.34
CA LEU A 270 -12.90 -24.57 14.40
C LEU A 270 -12.57 -23.26 13.66
N ARG A 271 -13.12 -23.09 12.46
CA ARG A 271 -12.96 -21.88 11.66
C ARG A 271 -13.54 -20.66 12.37
N SER A 272 -14.77 -20.75 12.88
CA SER A 272 -15.42 -19.66 13.60
C SER A 272 -14.65 -19.29 14.86
N GLY A 273 -14.19 -20.27 15.64
CA GLY A 273 -13.37 -20.05 16.83
C GLY A 273 -12.04 -19.36 16.50
N SER A 274 -11.34 -19.85 15.46
CA SER A 274 -10.08 -19.25 14.99
C SER A 274 -10.28 -17.80 14.49
N THR A 275 -11.41 -17.53 13.82
CA THR A 275 -11.77 -16.20 13.34
C THR A 275 -12.02 -15.25 14.50
N ILE A 276 -12.84 -15.65 15.47
CA ILE A 276 -13.13 -14.85 16.68
C ILE A 276 -11.83 -14.53 17.43
N PHE A 277 -11.01 -15.55 17.68
CA PHE A 277 -9.73 -15.36 18.37
C PHE A 277 -8.81 -14.39 17.62
N SER A 278 -8.61 -14.61 16.31
CA SER A 278 -7.71 -13.77 15.50
C SER A 278 -8.22 -12.34 15.39
N ALA A 279 -9.52 -12.13 15.20
CA ALA A 279 -10.15 -10.82 15.12
C ALA A 279 -10.03 -10.06 16.46
N THR A 280 -10.34 -10.73 17.59
CA THR A 280 -10.28 -10.14 18.94
C THR A 280 -8.84 -9.78 19.31
N ALA A 281 -7.89 -10.70 19.11
CA ALA A 281 -6.48 -10.45 19.37
C ALA A 281 -5.93 -9.26 18.54
N ASN A 282 -6.32 -9.20 17.26
CA ASN A 282 -5.93 -8.10 16.40
C ASN A 282 -6.57 -6.76 16.82
N LEU A 283 -7.86 -6.77 17.20
CA LEU A 283 -8.53 -5.56 17.69
C LEU A 283 -7.88 -5.04 18.98
N ALA A 284 -7.58 -5.93 19.93
CA ALA A 284 -6.86 -5.58 21.16
C ALA A 284 -5.48 -4.99 20.88
N LEU A 285 -4.72 -5.58 19.94
CA LEU A 285 -3.42 -5.09 19.50
C LEU A 285 -3.53 -3.69 18.88
N ARG A 286 -4.48 -3.47 17.99
CA ARG A 286 -4.74 -2.17 17.34
C ARG A 286 -5.15 -1.12 18.35
N ALA A 287 -6.03 -1.46 19.30
CA ALA A 287 -6.43 -0.56 20.39
C ALA A 287 -5.20 -0.14 21.24
N ARG A 288 -4.37 -1.11 21.67
CA ARG A 288 -3.12 -0.81 22.38
C ARG A 288 -2.17 0.09 21.59
N ARG A 289 -2.08 -0.14 20.27
CA ARG A 289 -1.25 0.67 19.37
C ARG A 289 -1.89 1.98 18.95
N ARG A 290 -3.15 2.21 19.33
CA ARG A 290 -3.95 3.38 18.89
C ARG A 290 -3.94 3.51 17.35
N GLU A 291 -4.22 2.42 16.64
CA GLU A 291 -4.28 2.35 15.17
C GLU A 291 -5.75 2.15 14.72
N PRO A 292 -6.58 3.21 14.70
CA PRO A 292 -8.00 3.09 14.37
C PRO A 292 -8.26 2.80 12.89
N ALA A 293 -7.39 3.29 12.00
CA ALA A 293 -7.51 3.14 10.55
C ALA A 293 -6.16 2.89 9.89
N TYR A 294 -6.18 2.50 8.61
CA TYR A 294 -5.01 2.26 7.76
C TYR A 294 -3.93 1.38 8.41
N PRO A 295 -4.31 0.18 8.90
CA PRO A 295 -3.34 -0.73 9.47
C PRO A 295 -2.25 -1.05 8.44
N GLY A 296 -0.99 -1.05 8.90
CA GLY A 296 0.19 -1.27 8.05
C GLY A 296 0.90 0.00 7.60
N LEU A 297 0.24 1.17 7.51
CA LEU A 297 0.90 2.41 7.10
C LEU A 297 2.06 2.78 8.04
N ARG A 298 1.83 2.72 9.34
CA ARG A 298 2.86 3.01 10.34
C ARG A 298 4.06 2.05 10.23
N GLU A 299 3.82 0.76 10.01
CA GLU A 299 4.88 -0.23 9.86
C GLU A 299 5.67 -0.02 8.56
N LEU A 300 5.00 0.32 7.45
CA LEU A 300 5.67 0.71 6.21
C LEU A 300 6.60 1.91 6.44
N ILE A 301 6.11 2.99 7.05
CA ILE A 301 6.90 4.21 7.33
C ILE A 301 8.06 3.89 8.27
N ARG A 302 7.85 3.07 9.30
CA ARG A 302 8.91 2.63 10.21
C ARG A 302 10.04 1.92 9.46
N ARG A 303 9.70 0.97 8.59
CA ARG A 303 10.68 0.22 7.77
C ARG A 303 11.39 1.13 6.78
N PHE A 304 10.66 2.07 6.17
CA PHE A 304 11.26 3.06 5.28
C PHE A 304 12.31 3.91 6.01
N TYR A 305 12.02 4.38 7.22
CA TYR A 305 12.99 5.15 8.00
C TYR A 305 14.14 4.29 8.52
N GLU A 306 13.91 3.03 8.78
CA GLU A 306 14.98 2.08 9.08
C GLU A 306 15.93 1.93 7.87
N SER A 307 15.40 1.78 6.67
CA SER A 307 16.19 1.74 5.43
C SER A 307 16.98 3.03 5.21
N LEU A 308 16.38 4.20 5.47
CA LEU A 308 17.08 5.49 5.42
C LEU A 308 18.28 5.53 6.39
N ARG A 309 18.08 5.05 7.61
CA ARG A 309 19.10 5.08 8.67
C ARG A 309 20.24 4.09 8.40
N THR A 310 19.93 2.94 7.83
CA THR A 310 20.91 1.86 7.60
C THR A 310 21.55 1.88 6.23
N GLY A 311 21.04 2.70 5.30
CA GLY A 311 21.43 2.64 3.89
C GLY A 311 20.92 1.39 3.18
N GLY A 312 19.87 0.75 3.72
CA GLY A 312 19.26 -0.46 3.17
C GLY A 312 18.29 -0.18 2.03
N ASN A 313 17.77 -1.27 1.43
CA ASN A 313 16.78 -1.18 0.36
C ASN A 313 15.41 -0.69 0.88
N PRO A 314 14.58 -0.07 0.02
CA PRO A 314 13.22 0.31 0.39
C PRO A 314 12.38 -0.94 0.76
N PRO A 315 11.38 -0.80 1.63
CA PRO A 315 10.55 -1.92 2.10
C PRO A 315 9.70 -2.58 1.01
N ILE A 316 9.56 -1.92 -0.13
CA ILE A 316 8.97 -2.44 -1.37
C ILE A 316 10.04 -2.28 -2.45
N SER A 317 10.38 -3.38 -3.11
CA SER A 317 11.43 -3.39 -4.12
C SER A 317 10.98 -2.68 -5.41
N ALA A 318 11.96 -2.25 -6.23
CA ALA A 318 11.68 -1.72 -7.55
C ALA A 318 10.94 -2.74 -8.42
N ALA A 319 11.33 -4.01 -8.37
CA ALA A 319 10.68 -5.08 -9.11
C ALA A 319 9.20 -5.25 -8.75
N GLU A 320 8.86 -5.26 -7.44
CA GLU A 320 7.46 -5.29 -6.98
C GLU A 320 6.68 -4.06 -7.45
N THR A 321 7.29 -2.87 -7.34
CA THR A 321 6.67 -1.61 -7.76
C THR A 321 6.33 -1.61 -9.25
N LEU A 322 7.29 -2.00 -10.09
CA LEU A 322 7.12 -2.04 -11.55
C LEU A 322 6.15 -3.14 -11.99
N ALA A 323 6.18 -4.30 -11.31
CA ALA A 323 5.22 -5.36 -11.58
C ALA A 323 3.77 -4.93 -11.30
N VAL A 324 3.53 -4.18 -10.22
CA VAL A 324 2.22 -3.60 -9.89
C VAL A 324 1.79 -2.59 -10.95
N ALA A 325 2.67 -1.68 -11.36
CA ALA A 325 2.37 -0.67 -12.37
C ALA A 325 2.04 -1.32 -13.73
N ALA A 326 2.86 -2.27 -14.19
CA ALA A 326 2.66 -2.97 -15.45
C ALA A 326 1.36 -3.80 -15.47
N ALA A 327 1.05 -4.50 -14.37
CA ALA A 327 -0.20 -5.26 -14.26
C ALA A 327 -1.42 -4.33 -14.25
N ARG A 328 -1.34 -3.18 -13.57
CA ARG A 328 -2.38 -2.17 -13.56
C ARG A 328 -2.65 -1.62 -14.98
N ASP A 329 -1.62 -1.25 -15.70
CA ASP A 329 -1.77 -0.71 -17.07
C ASP A 329 -2.43 -1.72 -17.99
N LYS A 330 -2.02 -2.99 -17.95
CA LYS A 330 -2.64 -4.07 -18.73
C LYS A 330 -4.13 -4.25 -18.40
N ILE A 331 -4.48 -4.26 -17.11
CA ILE A 331 -5.88 -4.42 -16.70
C ILE A 331 -6.71 -3.23 -17.15
N LEU A 332 -6.20 -1.99 -16.99
CA LEU A 332 -6.91 -0.79 -17.41
C LEU A 332 -7.08 -0.69 -18.93
N SER A 333 -6.10 -1.14 -19.71
CA SER A 333 -6.22 -1.16 -21.17
C SER A 333 -7.27 -2.13 -21.68
N GLU A 334 -7.62 -3.16 -20.92
CA GLU A 334 -8.67 -4.12 -21.24
C GLU A 334 -10.07 -3.67 -20.72
N MET A 335 -10.13 -2.63 -19.90
CA MET A 335 -11.39 -2.04 -19.42
C MET A 335 -12.00 -1.05 -20.43
N LEU A 336 -11.18 -0.49 -21.33
CA LEU A 336 -11.56 0.48 -22.35
C LEU A 336 -12.11 -0.22 -23.59
#